data_a56aa0ebbe4fc954fcce1847db5f54fa
#
_entry.id   a56aa0ebbe4fc954fcce1847db5f54fa
#
_cell.length_a   1.000
_cell.length_b   1.000
_cell.length_c   1.000
_cell.angle_alpha   90.00
_cell.angle_beta   90.00
_cell.angle_gamma   90.00
#
_symmetry.space_group_name_H-M   'P 1'
#
loop_
_entity.id
_entity.type
_entity.pdbx_description
1 polymer ?
#
loop_
_entity_poly.entity_id
_entity_poly.type
_entity_poly.pdbx_seq_one_letter_code
_entity_poly.pdbx_strand_id
1 'polypeptide(L)'
;MRIALFTEVFLPKIDGVVTRLMGTLDHLADMGHEVVVFAPGHPPARYAGFRVVPVRSVSFKPWYPELRVGLPTSNIAKTMERFHPHIVHAVNPIWLAAYGTMSSKRRDLPMLASFHTNVPEYTQRLGLEWITDTTERWITWIHNLAEVNLCTSQPMIEQAAAAGIKNLDLWPRAVDTQTYHPGNYSQRMRERLTDGHPEDRLLVYVGRMSKEKDLDVLRGVIARAPEGTRLAMVGSGPHLKQLEAEFAGTPTLFTGYMSGQELAEAYASADVFVFPSTTETLGLVALESMASGVPVVAARAGGIPFAVPDGVGGLLCEPHSSEDMSAQVNRLLSDESLRSALAAGGQAEMEQHSWRAATEKLVESYELAIERHWSDYVPPRWRIKTFGRPMPRAT
;
A
#
# COMPACT_ATOMS: atom_id res chain seq x y z
N MET A 1 3.11 9.46 -22.03
CA MET A 1 4.53 9.59 -21.57
C MET A 1 5.21 8.24 -21.57
N ARG A 2 6.57 8.19 -21.56
CA ARG A 2 7.36 6.99 -21.27
C ARG A 2 7.92 7.06 -19.85
N ILE A 3 7.56 6.09 -19.00
CA ILE A 3 7.85 6.10 -17.56
C ILE A 3 8.75 4.89 -17.25
N ALA A 4 9.90 5.11 -16.63
CA ALA A 4 10.74 4.04 -16.09
C ALA A 4 10.46 3.88 -14.58
N LEU A 5 9.74 2.83 -14.20
CA LEU A 5 9.33 2.56 -12.83
C LEU A 5 10.29 1.55 -12.17
N PHE A 6 10.87 1.95 -11.05
CA PHE A 6 11.71 1.10 -10.22
C PHE A 6 11.02 0.78 -8.92
N THR A 7 10.89 -0.49 -8.58
CA THR A 7 10.23 -0.92 -7.33
C THR A 7 11.04 -1.97 -6.59
N GLU A 8 10.97 -1.96 -5.26
CA GLU A 8 11.60 -2.95 -4.39
C GLU A 8 10.81 -4.26 -4.31
N VAL A 9 9.52 -4.23 -4.65
CA VAL A 9 8.61 -5.40 -4.59
C VAL A 9 7.67 -5.41 -5.80
N PHE A 10 7.40 -6.60 -6.31
CA PHE A 10 6.42 -6.80 -7.39
C PHE A 10 5.94 -8.25 -7.38
N LEU A 11 4.99 -8.57 -8.28
CA LEU A 11 4.51 -9.94 -8.46
C LEU A 11 5.66 -10.96 -8.59
N PRO A 12 5.51 -12.20 -8.12
CA PRO A 12 4.27 -12.85 -7.62
C PRO A 12 3.92 -12.55 -6.16
N LYS A 13 4.74 -11.78 -5.42
CA LYS A 13 4.37 -11.33 -4.08
C LYS A 13 3.26 -10.30 -4.20
N ILE A 14 2.21 -10.42 -3.36
CA ILE A 14 1.12 -9.45 -3.26
C ILE A 14 1.16 -8.83 -1.86
N ASP A 15 1.24 -7.52 -1.83
CA ASP A 15 1.12 -6.67 -0.64
C ASP A 15 0.51 -5.31 -1.06
N GLY A 16 0.28 -4.42 -0.12
CA GLY A 16 -0.35 -3.13 -0.40
C GLY A 16 0.39 -2.27 -1.43
N VAL A 17 1.73 -2.37 -1.51
CA VAL A 17 2.53 -1.66 -2.52
C VAL A 17 2.28 -2.25 -3.90
N VAL A 18 2.29 -3.57 -4.00
CA VAL A 18 2.07 -4.29 -5.26
C VAL A 18 0.64 -4.07 -5.76
N THR A 19 -0.36 -4.17 -4.88
CA THR A 19 -1.77 -3.87 -5.22
C THR A 19 -1.92 -2.44 -5.77
N ARG A 20 -1.26 -1.47 -5.10
CA ARG A 20 -1.24 -0.09 -5.56
C ARG A 20 -0.61 0.06 -6.95
N LEU A 21 0.53 -0.59 -7.17
CA LEU A 21 1.22 -0.55 -8.47
C LEU A 21 0.42 -1.22 -9.57
N MET A 22 -0.25 -2.33 -9.28
CA MET A 22 -1.11 -3.03 -10.24
C MET A 22 -2.23 -2.12 -10.73
N GLY A 23 -3.06 -1.59 -9.81
CA GLY A 23 -4.14 -0.67 -10.19
C GLY A 23 -3.63 0.59 -10.93
N THR A 24 -2.48 1.12 -10.52
CA THR A 24 -1.85 2.26 -11.22
C THR A 24 -1.40 1.89 -12.64
N LEU A 25 -0.76 0.73 -12.82
CA LEU A 25 -0.27 0.28 -14.14
C LEU A 25 -1.42 -0.01 -15.10
N ASP A 26 -2.51 -0.61 -14.64
CA ASP A 26 -3.70 -0.86 -15.44
C ASP A 26 -4.26 0.47 -15.99
N HIS A 27 -4.43 1.48 -15.14
CA HIS A 27 -4.95 2.79 -15.57
C HIS A 27 -3.96 3.61 -16.39
N LEU A 28 -2.64 3.48 -16.15
CA LEU A 28 -1.64 4.09 -17.04
C LEU A 28 -1.69 3.49 -18.46
N ALA A 29 -1.99 2.19 -18.58
CA ALA A 29 -2.19 1.54 -19.88
C ALA A 29 -3.44 2.08 -20.58
N ASP A 30 -4.56 2.19 -19.87
CA ASP A 30 -5.81 2.73 -20.38
C ASP A 30 -5.66 4.21 -20.85
N MET A 31 -4.81 4.98 -20.17
CA MET A 31 -4.47 6.36 -20.53
C MET A 31 -3.46 6.46 -21.69
N GLY A 32 -3.00 5.33 -22.24
CA GLY A 32 -2.06 5.32 -23.37
C GLY A 32 -0.62 5.70 -23.01
N HIS A 33 -0.21 5.57 -21.74
CA HIS A 33 1.18 5.74 -21.36
C HIS A 33 2.00 4.48 -21.65
N GLU A 34 3.31 4.63 -21.76
CA GLU A 34 4.27 3.54 -21.93
C GLU A 34 5.07 3.40 -20.64
N VAL A 35 5.15 2.19 -20.08
CA VAL A 35 5.91 1.93 -18.85
C VAL A 35 6.89 0.77 -19.04
N VAL A 36 8.07 0.91 -18.49
CA VAL A 36 8.98 -0.21 -18.22
C VAL A 36 9.17 -0.34 -16.71
N VAL A 37 8.89 -1.53 -16.19
CA VAL A 37 9.01 -1.81 -14.75
C VAL A 37 10.30 -2.58 -14.48
N PHE A 38 11.11 -2.11 -13.53
CA PHE A 38 12.29 -2.82 -13.01
C PHE A 38 11.95 -3.37 -11.62
N ALA A 39 11.97 -4.69 -11.47
CA ALA A 39 11.58 -5.35 -10.23
C ALA A 39 12.56 -6.48 -9.85
N PRO A 40 12.79 -6.75 -8.55
CA PRO A 40 13.71 -7.80 -8.11
C PRO A 40 13.10 -9.20 -8.24
N GLY A 41 13.95 -10.20 -8.40
CA GLY A 41 13.54 -11.61 -8.37
C GLY A 41 13.04 -12.13 -9.72
N HIS A 42 11.90 -12.80 -9.69
CA HIS A 42 11.29 -13.46 -10.85
C HIS A 42 9.88 -12.93 -11.12
N PRO A 43 9.73 -11.64 -11.44
CA PRO A 43 8.43 -11.08 -11.79
C PRO A 43 7.92 -11.67 -13.12
N PRO A 44 6.61 -11.54 -13.43
CA PRO A 44 6.09 -11.86 -14.75
C PRO A 44 6.79 -11.01 -15.82
N ALA A 45 6.97 -11.54 -17.02
CA ALA A 45 7.63 -10.81 -18.11
C ALA A 45 6.87 -9.56 -18.57
N ARG A 46 5.54 -9.54 -18.36
CA ARG A 46 4.65 -8.42 -18.69
C ARG A 46 3.56 -8.27 -17.63
N TYR A 47 3.09 -7.04 -17.44
CA TYR A 47 1.89 -6.70 -16.67
C TYR A 47 1.19 -5.51 -17.35
N ALA A 48 -0.14 -5.52 -17.48
CA ALA A 48 -0.92 -4.48 -18.17
C ALA A 48 -0.36 -4.10 -19.57
N GLY A 49 0.18 -5.08 -20.30
CA GLY A 49 0.87 -4.85 -21.58
C GLY A 49 2.31 -4.34 -21.46
N PHE A 50 2.72 -3.82 -20.32
CA PHE A 50 4.05 -3.27 -20.07
C PHE A 50 5.12 -4.35 -19.85
N ARG A 51 6.34 -4.05 -20.29
CA ARG A 51 7.48 -4.93 -20.04
C ARG A 51 7.94 -4.82 -18.59
N VAL A 52 8.10 -5.97 -17.92
CA VAL A 52 8.74 -6.06 -16.61
C VAL A 52 10.13 -6.66 -16.77
N VAL A 53 11.14 -5.95 -16.31
CA VAL A 53 12.56 -6.32 -16.41
C VAL A 53 12.99 -6.93 -15.07
N PRO A 54 13.27 -8.23 -15.02
CA PRO A 54 13.76 -8.87 -13.81
C PRO A 54 15.16 -8.37 -13.47
N VAL A 55 15.36 -8.00 -12.21
CA VAL A 55 16.67 -7.61 -11.68
C VAL A 55 17.16 -8.69 -10.73
N ARG A 56 18.44 -9.09 -10.90
CA ARG A 56 19.08 -10.03 -9.99
C ARG A 56 18.93 -9.54 -8.56
N SER A 57 18.59 -10.45 -7.64
CA SER A 57 18.34 -10.09 -6.25
C SER A 57 18.86 -11.16 -5.31
N VAL A 58 19.21 -10.73 -4.10
CA VAL A 58 19.53 -11.60 -2.97
C VAL A 58 18.47 -11.44 -1.88
N SER A 59 18.19 -12.51 -1.14
CA SER A 59 17.28 -12.46 0.01
C SER A 59 17.96 -11.77 1.19
N PHE A 60 17.27 -10.89 1.90
CA PHE A 60 17.78 -10.19 3.08
C PHE A 60 17.69 -11.08 4.33
N LYS A 61 18.41 -12.20 4.30
CA LYS A 61 18.52 -13.12 5.45
C LYS A 61 19.57 -12.61 6.45
N PRO A 62 19.38 -12.87 7.76
CA PRO A 62 18.29 -13.60 8.42
C PRO A 62 17.11 -12.71 8.84
N TRP A 63 17.20 -11.37 8.74
CA TRP A 63 16.24 -10.45 9.35
C TRP A 63 14.88 -10.42 8.65
N TYR A 64 14.87 -10.42 7.31
CA TYR A 64 13.63 -10.36 6.53
C TYR A 64 13.75 -11.20 5.24
N PRO A 65 13.58 -12.54 5.31
CA PRO A 65 13.84 -13.45 4.19
C PRO A 65 13.01 -13.19 2.94
N GLU A 66 11.84 -12.56 3.10
CA GLU A 66 10.94 -12.23 1.99
C GLU A 66 11.34 -10.96 1.24
N LEU A 67 12.15 -10.09 1.85
CA LEU A 67 12.68 -8.91 1.20
C LEU A 67 13.82 -9.32 0.25
N ARG A 68 13.69 -8.94 -1.01
CA ARG A 68 14.73 -9.14 -2.02
C ARG A 68 15.42 -7.83 -2.33
N VAL A 69 16.72 -7.81 -2.12
CA VAL A 69 17.58 -6.66 -2.48
C VAL A 69 17.99 -6.80 -3.94
N GLY A 70 17.52 -5.89 -4.79
CA GLY A 70 17.85 -5.85 -6.20
C GLY A 70 19.29 -5.38 -6.43
N LEU A 71 20.06 -6.13 -7.23
CA LEU A 71 21.43 -5.80 -7.58
C LEU A 71 21.47 -5.11 -8.95
N PRO A 72 22.06 -3.92 -9.08
CA PRO A 72 22.17 -3.22 -10.36
C PRO A 72 22.91 -4.07 -11.39
N THR A 73 22.35 -4.15 -12.61
CA THR A 73 22.93 -4.89 -13.73
C THR A 73 23.04 -4.02 -14.98
N SER A 74 23.94 -4.36 -15.90
CA SER A 74 24.08 -3.68 -17.19
C SER A 74 22.79 -3.72 -18.04
N ASN A 75 21.90 -4.68 -17.77
CA ASN A 75 20.61 -4.78 -18.46
C ASN A 75 19.70 -3.58 -18.17
N ILE A 76 19.77 -3.01 -16.96
CA ILE A 76 19.02 -1.80 -16.59
C ILE A 76 19.45 -0.64 -17.50
N ALA A 77 20.76 -0.38 -17.58
CA ALA A 77 21.30 0.70 -18.40
C ALA A 77 20.93 0.55 -19.88
N LYS A 78 21.08 -0.65 -20.46
CA LYS A 78 20.71 -0.95 -21.85
C LYS A 78 19.19 -0.78 -22.09
N THR A 79 18.35 -1.15 -21.12
CA THR A 79 16.89 -0.98 -21.24
C THR A 79 16.51 0.50 -21.17
N MET A 80 17.08 1.26 -20.23
CA MET A 80 16.88 2.72 -20.13
C MET A 80 17.28 3.43 -21.43
N GLU A 81 18.44 3.08 -22.01
CA GLU A 81 18.92 3.65 -23.28
C GLU A 81 18.02 3.33 -24.47
N ARG A 82 17.39 2.15 -24.51
CA ARG A 82 16.46 1.78 -25.60
C ARG A 82 15.06 2.36 -25.42
N PHE A 83 14.63 2.47 -24.17
CA PHE A 83 13.27 2.92 -23.84
C PHE A 83 13.13 4.44 -23.91
N HIS A 84 14.24 5.19 -23.67
CA HIS A 84 14.24 6.65 -23.62
C HIS A 84 13.13 7.22 -22.74
N PRO A 85 13.11 6.94 -21.44
CA PRO A 85 12.04 7.43 -20.57
C PRO A 85 12.04 8.96 -20.48
N HIS A 86 10.86 9.52 -20.33
CA HIS A 86 10.68 10.95 -20.06
C HIS A 86 10.84 11.25 -18.57
N ILE A 87 10.55 10.27 -17.71
CA ILE A 87 10.62 10.39 -16.26
C ILE A 87 10.98 9.04 -15.63
N VAL A 88 11.62 9.08 -14.47
CA VAL A 88 11.86 7.94 -13.61
C VAL A 88 10.95 8.02 -12.39
N HIS A 89 10.23 6.95 -12.07
CA HIS A 89 9.47 6.79 -10.84
C HIS A 89 10.18 5.79 -9.92
N ALA A 90 10.66 6.27 -8.80
CA ALA A 90 11.31 5.47 -7.77
C ALA A 90 10.31 5.15 -6.65
N VAL A 91 9.82 3.91 -6.60
CA VAL A 91 8.85 3.44 -5.61
C VAL A 91 9.61 2.94 -4.38
N ASN A 92 9.44 3.62 -3.25
CA ASN A 92 10.07 3.28 -1.98
C ASN A 92 11.61 3.13 -2.10
N PRO A 93 12.36 4.19 -2.48
CA PRO A 93 13.76 4.09 -2.91
C PRO A 93 14.72 3.72 -1.77
N ILE A 94 14.93 2.41 -1.58
CA ILE A 94 15.84 1.86 -0.56
C ILE A 94 17.10 1.30 -1.23
N TRP A 95 16.95 0.41 -2.21
CA TRP A 95 18.02 -0.30 -2.91
C TRP A 95 17.94 -0.17 -4.43
N LEU A 96 17.00 -0.93 -5.05
CA LEU A 96 16.83 -0.93 -6.50
C LEU A 96 16.26 0.39 -7.01
N ALA A 97 15.24 0.89 -6.34
CA ALA A 97 14.65 2.17 -6.69
C ALA A 97 15.60 3.34 -6.37
N ALA A 98 16.44 3.24 -5.32
CA ALA A 98 17.53 4.19 -5.09
C ALA A 98 18.58 4.18 -6.21
N TYR A 99 18.90 2.99 -6.77
CA TYR A 99 19.72 2.92 -7.97
C TYR A 99 19.06 3.59 -9.17
N GLY A 100 17.74 3.39 -9.34
CA GLY A 100 16.94 4.10 -10.34
C GLY A 100 17.08 5.61 -10.21
N THR A 101 16.96 6.13 -8.98
CA THR A 101 17.18 7.53 -8.62
C THR A 101 18.55 8.04 -9.05
N MET A 102 19.61 7.36 -8.65
CA MET A 102 20.98 7.76 -9.02
C MET A 102 21.22 7.64 -10.53
N SER A 103 20.60 6.65 -11.18
CA SER A 103 20.66 6.46 -12.63
C SER A 103 19.97 7.59 -13.39
N SER A 104 18.84 8.09 -12.84
CA SER A 104 18.14 9.27 -13.36
C SER A 104 19.02 10.52 -13.33
N LYS A 105 19.58 10.83 -12.17
CA LYS A 105 20.48 11.99 -12.01
C LYS A 105 21.69 11.96 -12.94
N ARG A 106 22.30 10.77 -13.15
CA ARG A 106 23.42 10.61 -14.10
C ARG A 106 23.02 10.85 -15.56
N ARG A 107 21.75 10.69 -15.89
CA ARG A 107 21.21 10.84 -17.25
C ARG A 107 20.48 12.15 -17.49
N ASP A 108 20.44 13.02 -16.49
CA ASP A 108 19.63 14.25 -16.51
C ASP A 108 18.16 13.97 -16.85
N LEU A 109 17.56 13.00 -16.15
CA LEU A 109 16.14 12.68 -16.30
C LEU A 109 15.34 13.20 -15.11
N PRO A 110 14.14 13.75 -15.35
CA PRO A 110 13.20 14.07 -14.28
C PRO A 110 12.89 12.86 -13.42
N MET A 111 12.62 13.08 -12.15
CA MET A 111 12.35 12.00 -11.22
C MET A 111 11.25 12.33 -10.22
N LEU A 112 10.38 11.35 -10.01
CA LEU A 112 9.41 11.31 -8.93
C LEU A 112 9.77 10.13 -8.01
N ALA A 113 9.71 10.34 -6.69
CA ALA A 113 9.79 9.27 -5.72
C ALA A 113 8.46 9.12 -4.96
N SER A 114 8.14 7.92 -4.50
CA SER A 114 6.93 7.70 -3.70
C SER A 114 7.20 6.88 -2.44
N PHE A 115 6.57 7.30 -1.35
CA PHE A 115 6.58 6.63 -0.07
C PHE A 115 5.42 5.68 0.08
N HIS A 116 5.71 4.41 0.39
CA HIS A 116 4.68 3.40 0.66
C HIS A 116 4.91 2.68 1.99
N THR A 117 6.09 2.81 2.58
CA THR A 117 6.45 2.11 3.80
C THR A 117 7.35 2.99 4.65
N ASN A 118 7.05 3.09 5.94
CA ASN A 118 7.91 3.77 6.91
C ASN A 118 9.10 2.87 7.29
N VAL A 119 10.17 2.94 6.50
CA VAL A 119 11.35 2.07 6.68
C VAL A 119 12.07 2.31 8.00
N PRO A 120 12.28 3.56 8.50
CA PRO A 120 12.88 3.79 9.82
C PRO A 120 12.11 3.11 10.96
N GLU A 121 10.79 3.15 10.94
CA GLU A 121 9.96 2.45 11.94
C GLU A 121 10.12 0.92 11.84
N TYR A 122 10.25 0.38 10.64
CA TYR A 122 10.53 -1.04 10.45
C TYR A 122 11.90 -1.45 11.02
N THR A 123 12.94 -0.63 10.90
CA THR A 123 14.26 -0.95 11.48
C THR A 123 14.21 -1.02 13.00
N GLN A 124 13.45 -0.13 13.65
CA GLN A 124 13.24 -0.17 15.11
C GLN A 124 12.53 -1.46 15.53
N ARG A 125 11.42 -1.81 14.85
CA ARG A 125 10.65 -3.03 15.17
C ARG A 125 11.40 -4.34 14.91
N LEU A 126 12.39 -4.32 14.00
CA LEU A 126 13.26 -5.49 13.75
C LEU A 126 14.44 -5.58 14.73
N GLY A 127 14.53 -4.71 15.73
CA GLY A 127 15.65 -4.67 16.67
C GLY A 127 16.94 -4.16 16.04
N LEU A 128 16.86 -3.39 14.97
CA LEU A 128 17.98 -2.79 14.24
C LEU A 128 18.09 -1.28 14.54
N GLU A 129 17.80 -0.89 15.78
CA GLU A 129 17.77 0.52 16.21
C GLU A 129 19.08 1.25 15.92
N TRP A 130 20.22 0.55 16.00
CA TRP A 130 21.54 1.12 15.74
C TRP A 130 21.76 1.62 14.32
N ILE A 131 20.96 1.20 13.34
CA ILE A 131 21.03 1.69 11.94
C ILE A 131 19.90 2.66 11.59
N THR A 132 18.95 2.93 12.50
CA THR A 132 17.75 3.76 12.22
C THR A 132 18.14 5.14 11.71
N ASP A 133 19.02 5.86 12.43
CA ASP A 133 19.48 7.20 12.03
C ASP A 133 20.19 7.21 10.67
N THR A 134 20.98 6.18 10.40
CA THR A 134 21.68 6.04 9.12
C THR A 134 20.71 5.78 7.98
N THR A 135 19.71 4.94 8.24
CA THR A 135 18.66 4.63 7.27
C THR A 135 17.80 5.86 6.99
N GLU A 136 17.44 6.62 8.02
CA GLU A 136 16.68 7.86 7.90
C GLU A 136 17.42 8.91 7.07
N ARG A 137 18.69 9.14 7.36
CA ARG A 137 19.56 10.05 6.57
C ARG A 137 19.67 9.60 5.12
N TRP A 138 19.82 8.29 4.88
CA TRP A 138 19.88 7.74 3.53
C TRP A 138 18.58 7.97 2.77
N ILE A 139 17.43 7.67 3.37
CA ILE A 139 16.11 7.85 2.78
C ILE A 139 15.85 9.33 2.51
N THR A 140 16.12 10.20 3.47
CA THR A 140 16.00 11.65 3.32
C THR A 140 16.85 12.16 2.16
N TRP A 141 18.10 11.72 2.08
CA TRP A 141 19.02 12.13 1.01
C TRP A 141 18.50 11.67 -0.36
N ILE A 142 18.11 10.39 -0.50
CA ILE A 142 17.69 9.84 -1.79
C ILE A 142 16.37 10.46 -2.28
N HIS A 143 15.43 10.71 -1.38
CA HIS A 143 14.18 11.39 -1.69
C HIS A 143 14.40 12.86 -2.07
N ASN A 144 15.34 13.56 -1.46
CA ASN A 144 15.66 14.94 -1.80
C ASN A 144 16.38 15.09 -3.15
N LEU A 145 16.68 14.00 -3.85
CA LEU A 145 17.09 14.03 -5.26
C LEU A 145 15.90 14.11 -6.21
N ALA A 146 14.67 13.85 -5.75
CA ALA A 146 13.46 13.89 -6.55
C ALA A 146 12.89 15.30 -6.69
N GLU A 147 12.34 15.61 -7.84
CA GLU A 147 11.61 16.84 -8.12
C GLU A 147 10.24 16.86 -7.41
N VAL A 148 9.64 15.67 -7.21
CA VAL A 148 8.39 15.47 -6.47
C VAL A 148 8.49 14.20 -5.62
N ASN A 149 7.99 14.27 -4.39
CA ASN A 149 7.88 13.15 -3.48
C ASN A 149 6.41 12.93 -3.11
N LEU A 150 5.84 11.78 -3.46
CA LEU A 150 4.47 11.43 -3.15
C LEU A 150 4.38 10.59 -1.87
N CYS A 151 3.49 10.98 -0.97
CA CYS A 151 3.14 10.23 0.22
C CYS A 151 1.70 9.72 0.13
N THR A 152 1.41 8.59 0.75
CA THR A 152 0.10 7.93 0.66
C THR A 152 -0.91 8.45 1.68
N SER A 153 -0.48 9.27 2.63
CA SER A 153 -1.35 9.86 3.66
C SER A 153 -0.79 11.17 4.21
N GLN A 154 -1.65 11.99 4.79
CA GLN A 154 -1.24 13.25 5.41
C GLN A 154 -0.26 13.05 6.59
N PRO A 155 -0.46 12.09 7.51
CA PRO A 155 0.54 11.80 8.54
C PRO A 155 1.91 11.42 7.98
N MET A 156 1.96 10.72 6.84
CA MET A 156 3.20 10.38 6.16
C MET A 156 3.89 11.63 5.59
N ILE A 157 3.14 12.60 5.09
CA ILE A 157 3.69 13.91 4.65
C ILE A 157 4.33 14.63 5.82
N GLU A 158 3.62 14.72 6.96
CA GLU A 158 4.12 15.41 8.16
C GLU A 158 5.39 14.74 8.70
N GLN A 159 5.42 13.42 8.75
CA GLN A 159 6.60 12.66 9.17
C GLN A 159 7.79 12.85 8.21
N ALA A 160 7.55 12.76 6.90
CA ALA A 160 8.59 12.96 5.89
C ALA A 160 9.13 14.40 5.92
N ALA A 161 8.26 15.40 6.13
CA ALA A 161 8.64 16.80 6.29
C ALA A 161 9.50 17.00 7.55
N ALA A 162 9.13 16.40 8.68
CA ALA A 162 9.91 16.44 9.92
C ALA A 162 11.29 15.79 9.75
N ALA A 163 11.41 14.73 8.93
CA ALA A 163 12.69 14.12 8.56
C ALA A 163 13.50 14.97 7.55
N GLY A 164 12.99 16.11 7.08
CA GLY A 164 13.68 17.02 6.17
C GLY A 164 13.54 16.69 4.69
N ILE A 165 12.56 15.88 4.31
CA ILE A 165 12.24 15.60 2.91
C ILE A 165 11.42 16.76 2.34
N LYS A 166 11.76 17.16 1.12
CA LYS A 166 11.17 18.31 0.42
C LYS A 166 10.25 17.88 -0.72
N ASN A 167 9.54 18.85 -1.31
CA ASN A 167 8.70 18.65 -2.49
C ASN A 167 7.65 17.55 -2.29
N LEU A 168 7.07 17.49 -1.09
CA LEU A 168 6.05 16.51 -0.70
C LEU A 168 4.69 16.87 -1.29
N ASP A 169 3.97 15.86 -1.76
CA ASP A 169 2.58 15.95 -2.18
C ASP A 169 1.84 14.65 -1.84
N LEU A 170 0.51 14.70 -1.86
CA LEU A 170 -0.34 13.56 -1.56
C LEU A 170 -0.60 12.73 -2.82
N TRP A 171 -0.35 11.43 -2.75
CA TRP A 171 -0.90 10.47 -3.69
C TRP A 171 -2.21 9.94 -3.12
N PRO A 172 -3.37 10.35 -3.67
CA PRO A 172 -4.67 10.02 -3.09
C PRO A 172 -4.88 8.52 -2.90
N ARG A 173 -5.63 8.16 -1.88
CA ARG A 173 -6.09 6.81 -1.68
C ARG A 173 -6.97 6.38 -2.86
N ALA A 174 -6.99 5.10 -3.16
CA ALA A 174 -7.83 4.54 -4.20
C ALA A 174 -8.23 3.11 -3.86
N VAL A 175 -9.41 2.73 -4.28
CA VAL A 175 -9.96 1.38 -4.14
C VAL A 175 -10.70 0.99 -5.42
N ASP A 176 -10.77 -0.30 -5.70
CA ASP A 176 -11.53 -0.86 -6.81
C ASP A 176 -12.99 -1.09 -6.37
N THR A 177 -13.83 -0.08 -6.57
CA THR A 177 -15.26 -0.15 -6.26
C THR A 177 -16.07 -1.02 -7.24
N GLN A 178 -15.46 -1.48 -8.34
CA GLN A 178 -16.08 -2.44 -9.24
C GLN A 178 -15.91 -3.87 -8.72
N THR A 179 -14.73 -4.19 -8.19
CA THR A 179 -14.47 -5.49 -7.55
C THR A 179 -15.03 -5.54 -6.13
N TYR A 180 -14.88 -4.46 -5.34
CA TYR A 180 -15.34 -4.42 -3.94
C TYR A 180 -16.63 -3.60 -3.84
N HIS A 181 -17.76 -4.26 -3.66
CA HIS A 181 -19.07 -3.64 -3.51
C HIS A 181 -20.06 -4.56 -2.76
N PRO A 182 -21.12 -4.04 -2.13
CA PRO A 182 -22.07 -4.84 -1.33
C PRO A 182 -22.79 -5.95 -2.10
N GLY A 183 -22.93 -5.80 -3.42
CA GLY A 183 -23.59 -6.79 -4.28
C GLY A 183 -22.84 -8.12 -4.39
N ASN A 184 -21.62 -8.23 -3.85
CA ASN A 184 -20.86 -9.48 -3.75
C ASN A 184 -21.24 -10.32 -2.52
N TYR A 185 -22.26 -9.93 -1.73
CA TYR A 185 -22.74 -10.77 -0.65
C TYR A 185 -22.99 -12.21 -1.14
N SER A 186 -22.46 -13.20 -0.43
CA SER A 186 -22.58 -14.61 -0.77
C SER A 186 -22.97 -15.43 0.47
N GLN A 187 -24.15 -16.02 0.43
CA GLN A 187 -24.62 -16.91 1.51
C GLN A 187 -23.64 -18.06 1.74
N ARG A 188 -23.10 -18.64 0.65
CA ARG A 188 -22.08 -19.71 0.73
C ARG A 188 -20.80 -19.23 1.41
N MET A 189 -20.36 -17.99 1.12
CA MET A 189 -19.20 -17.42 1.77
C MET A 189 -19.48 -17.13 3.24
N ARG A 190 -20.68 -16.62 3.54
CA ARG A 190 -21.14 -16.41 4.93
C ARG A 190 -21.10 -17.71 5.73
N GLU A 191 -21.67 -18.79 5.21
CA GLU A 191 -21.64 -20.13 5.84
C GLU A 191 -20.22 -20.63 6.07
N ARG A 192 -19.34 -20.43 5.08
CA ARG A 192 -17.92 -20.82 5.21
C ARG A 192 -17.21 -20.02 6.30
N LEU A 193 -17.35 -18.70 6.31
CA LEU A 193 -16.66 -17.82 7.25
C LEU A 193 -17.19 -17.92 8.69
N THR A 194 -18.42 -18.35 8.84
CA THR A 194 -19.05 -18.61 10.16
C THR A 194 -18.98 -20.07 10.60
N ASP A 195 -18.19 -20.90 9.90
CA ASP A 195 -18.05 -22.33 10.22
C ASP A 195 -19.42 -23.05 10.33
N GLY A 196 -20.33 -22.79 9.37
CA GLY A 196 -21.66 -23.39 9.28
C GLY A 196 -22.74 -22.72 10.13
N HIS A 197 -22.50 -21.52 10.66
CA HIS A 197 -23.48 -20.75 11.47
C HIS A 197 -23.77 -19.38 10.84
N PRO A 198 -24.42 -19.30 9.67
CA PRO A 198 -24.57 -18.05 8.92
C PRO A 198 -25.42 -16.98 9.64
N GLU A 199 -26.20 -17.37 10.65
CA GLU A 199 -26.98 -16.48 11.52
C GLU A 199 -26.14 -15.73 12.57
N ASP A 200 -24.94 -16.24 12.88
CA ASP A 200 -24.02 -15.59 13.83
C ASP A 200 -23.48 -14.28 13.27
N ARG A 201 -23.10 -13.35 14.15
CA ARG A 201 -22.39 -12.11 13.78
C ARG A 201 -20.98 -12.42 13.31
N LEU A 202 -20.58 -11.86 12.18
CA LEU A 202 -19.29 -12.15 11.56
C LEU A 202 -18.37 -10.93 11.61
N LEU A 203 -17.29 -11.07 12.38
CA LEU A 203 -16.13 -10.20 12.33
C LEU A 203 -15.15 -10.75 11.29
N VAL A 204 -14.56 -9.90 10.45
CA VAL A 204 -13.56 -10.31 9.48
C VAL A 204 -12.30 -9.47 9.64
N TYR A 205 -11.15 -10.12 9.62
CA TYR A 205 -9.83 -9.54 9.40
C TYR A 205 -9.31 -10.01 8.06
N VAL A 206 -8.72 -9.12 7.28
CA VAL A 206 -8.02 -9.46 6.04
C VAL A 206 -6.62 -8.86 6.07
N GLY A 207 -5.62 -9.67 5.82
CA GLY A 207 -4.26 -9.18 5.72
C GLY A 207 -3.18 -10.21 6.00
N ARG A 208 -1.93 -9.73 5.96
CA ARG A 208 -0.78 -10.55 6.31
C ARG A 208 -0.77 -10.85 7.81
N MET A 209 -0.59 -12.12 8.17
CA MET A 209 -0.47 -12.55 9.57
C MET A 209 0.98 -12.44 10.03
N SER A 210 1.36 -11.28 10.50
CA SER A 210 2.69 -10.94 10.98
C SER A 210 2.62 -10.13 12.28
N LYS A 211 3.70 -10.16 13.06
CA LYS A 211 3.70 -9.62 14.42
C LYS A 211 3.38 -8.13 14.49
N GLU A 212 3.81 -7.37 13.49
CA GLU A 212 3.55 -5.92 13.38
C GLU A 212 2.08 -5.53 13.12
N LYS A 213 1.20 -6.53 12.94
CA LYS A 213 -0.24 -6.30 12.73
C LYS A 213 -1.06 -6.36 14.02
N ASP A 214 -0.42 -6.64 15.17
CA ASP A 214 -1.03 -6.63 16.50
C ASP A 214 -2.30 -7.51 16.60
N LEU A 215 -2.32 -8.66 15.90
CA LEU A 215 -3.50 -9.52 15.76
C LEU A 215 -3.91 -10.23 17.05
N ASP A 216 -3.03 -10.33 18.02
CA ASP A 216 -3.28 -10.84 19.36
C ASP A 216 -4.37 -10.02 20.11
N VAL A 217 -4.51 -8.74 19.80
CA VAL A 217 -5.60 -7.87 20.30
C VAL A 217 -6.97 -8.48 20.00
N LEU A 218 -7.16 -9.11 18.84
CA LEU A 218 -8.44 -9.69 18.42
C LEU A 218 -8.89 -10.85 19.27
N ARG A 219 -7.97 -11.54 19.99
CA ARG A 219 -8.33 -12.57 20.94
C ARG A 219 -9.15 -12.00 22.12
N GLY A 220 -8.77 -10.81 22.58
CA GLY A 220 -9.52 -10.10 23.60
C GLY A 220 -10.86 -9.58 23.08
N VAL A 221 -10.92 -9.21 21.80
CA VAL A 221 -12.17 -8.76 21.14
C VAL A 221 -13.17 -9.90 21.07
N ILE A 222 -12.79 -11.06 20.53
CA ILE A 222 -13.72 -12.19 20.40
C ILE A 222 -14.14 -12.77 21.76
N ALA A 223 -13.27 -12.73 22.76
CA ALA A 223 -13.61 -13.17 24.13
C ALA A 223 -14.63 -12.27 24.83
N ARG A 224 -14.79 -11.00 24.40
CA ARG A 224 -15.74 -10.02 24.98
C ARG A 224 -16.94 -9.75 24.06
N ALA A 225 -16.94 -10.37 22.89
CA ALA A 225 -18.07 -10.22 21.94
C ALA A 225 -19.31 -10.95 22.47
N PRO A 226 -20.53 -10.52 22.06
CA PRO A 226 -21.76 -11.24 22.37
C PRO A 226 -21.72 -12.69 21.90
N GLU A 227 -22.46 -13.56 22.58
CA GLU A 227 -22.70 -14.94 22.11
C GLU A 227 -23.26 -14.93 20.67
N GLY A 228 -22.86 -15.93 19.88
CA GLY A 228 -23.19 -15.95 18.44
C GLY A 228 -22.36 -14.95 17.62
N THR A 229 -21.15 -14.60 18.09
CA THR A 229 -20.17 -13.82 17.30
C THR A 229 -19.02 -14.72 16.87
N ARG A 230 -18.60 -14.63 15.62
CA ARG A 230 -17.48 -15.35 15.02
C ARG A 230 -16.47 -14.41 14.43
N LEU A 231 -15.22 -14.86 14.37
CA LEU A 231 -14.11 -14.14 13.74
C LEU A 231 -13.53 -14.97 12.59
N ALA A 232 -13.51 -14.44 11.39
CA ALA A 232 -12.77 -15.03 10.28
C ALA A 232 -11.50 -14.23 10.01
N MET A 233 -10.36 -14.91 10.03
CA MET A 233 -9.04 -14.36 9.73
C MET A 233 -8.60 -14.82 8.34
N VAL A 234 -8.68 -13.89 7.38
CA VAL A 234 -8.36 -14.14 5.97
C VAL A 234 -6.94 -13.68 5.68
N GLY A 235 -6.10 -14.59 5.21
CA GLY A 235 -4.71 -14.31 4.88
C GLY A 235 -3.76 -15.39 5.35
N SER A 236 -2.48 -15.09 5.28
CA SER A 236 -1.40 -15.96 5.76
C SER A 236 -0.19 -15.12 6.18
N GLY A 237 0.79 -15.74 6.80
CA GLY A 237 2.02 -15.04 7.18
C GLY A 237 2.86 -15.81 8.18
N PRO A 238 4.02 -15.28 8.55
CA PRO A 238 4.97 -15.97 9.43
C PRO A 238 4.43 -16.21 10.85
N HIS A 239 3.41 -15.44 11.27
CA HIS A 239 2.81 -15.51 12.62
C HIS A 239 1.58 -16.45 12.69
N LEU A 240 1.11 -17.00 11.56
CA LEU A 240 -0.10 -17.80 11.47
C LEU A 240 -0.16 -18.94 12.51
N LYS A 241 0.88 -19.78 12.58
CA LYS A 241 0.90 -20.93 13.50
C LYS A 241 0.78 -20.53 14.97
N GLN A 242 1.37 -19.40 15.34
CA GLN A 242 1.27 -18.88 16.71
C GLN A 242 -0.14 -18.37 16.98
N LEU A 243 -0.74 -17.64 16.04
CA LEU A 243 -2.13 -17.16 16.16
C LEU A 243 -3.13 -18.32 16.24
N GLU A 244 -2.98 -19.37 15.42
CA GLU A 244 -3.82 -20.57 15.52
C GLU A 244 -3.78 -21.19 16.92
N ALA A 245 -2.60 -21.24 17.55
CA ALA A 245 -2.46 -21.74 18.92
C ALA A 245 -3.07 -20.78 19.96
N GLU A 246 -2.89 -19.47 19.80
CA GLU A 246 -3.42 -18.45 20.71
C GLU A 246 -4.95 -18.35 20.66
N PHE A 247 -5.56 -18.56 19.47
CA PHE A 247 -7.00 -18.51 19.27
C PHE A 247 -7.68 -19.88 19.47
N ALA A 248 -6.94 -20.92 19.85
CA ALA A 248 -7.52 -22.24 20.10
C ALA A 248 -8.65 -22.16 21.15
N GLY A 249 -9.79 -22.80 20.85
CA GLY A 249 -10.99 -22.79 21.70
C GLY A 249 -11.83 -21.52 21.61
N THR A 250 -11.51 -20.58 20.73
CA THR A 250 -12.36 -19.44 20.41
C THR A 250 -13.15 -19.70 19.10
N PRO A 251 -14.30 -19.03 18.85
CA PRO A 251 -15.05 -19.14 17.61
C PRO A 251 -14.33 -18.38 16.45
N THR A 252 -13.06 -18.74 16.20
CA THR A 252 -12.22 -18.11 15.19
C THR A 252 -11.83 -19.10 14.10
N LEU A 253 -12.04 -18.71 12.83
CA LEU A 253 -11.67 -19.48 11.66
C LEU A 253 -10.48 -18.83 10.92
N PHE A 254 -9.43 -19.59 10.64
CA PHE A 254 -8.33 -19.20 9.78
C PHE A 254 -8.58 -19.78 8.38
N THR A 255 -8.81 -18.91 7.40
CA THR A 255 -9.26 -19.36 6.05
C THR A 255 -8.13 -19.57 5.06
N GLY A 256 -6.93 -19.08 5.37
CA GLY A 256 -5.85 -18.95 4.40
C GLY A 256 -6.02 -17.74 3.48
N TYR A 257 -5.20 -17.67 2.44
CA TYR A 257 -5.17 -16.56 1.50
C TYR A 257 -6.38 -16.61 0.56
N MET A 258 -7.02 -15.46 0.35
CA MET A 258 -8.06 -15.24 -0.65
C MET A 258 -7.69 -14.06 -1.56
N SER A 259 -8.22 -14.04 -2.78
CA SER A 259 -8.02 -12.94 -3.74
C SER A 259 -9.17 -12.83 -4.74
N GLY A 260 -9.22 -11.71 -5.48
CA GLY A 260 -10.23 -11.48 -6.52
C GLY A 260 -11.66 -11.60 -5.98
N GLN A 261 -12.51 -12.31 -6.72
CA GLN A 261 -13.92 -12.47 -6.38
C GLN A 261 -14.14 -13.15 -5.02
N GLU A 262 -13.32 -14.13 -4.65
CA GLU A 262 -13.42 -14.82 -3.36
C GLU A 262 -13.20 -13.85 -2.19
N LEU A 263 -12.21 -12.95 -2.32
CA LEU A 263 -11.96 -11.92 -1.31
C LEU A 263 -13.07 -10.88 -1.26
N ALA A 264 -13.61 -10.46 -2.40
CA ALA A 264 -14.73 -9.52 -2.47
C ALA A 264 -15.99 -10.09 -1.80
N GLU A 265 -16.29 -11.38 -2.01
CA GLU A 265 -17.35 -12.09 -1.31
C GLU A 265 -17.11 -12.15 0.20
N ALA A 266 -15.85 -12.37 0.62
CA ALA A 266 -15.51 -12.44 2.04
C ALA A 266 -15.75 -11.09 2.75
N TYR A 267 -15.36 -9.97 2.15
CA TYR A 267 -15.70 -8.65 2.69
C TYR A 267 -17.21 -8.44 2.75
N ALA A 268 -17.90 -8.54 1.61
CA ALA A 268 -19.32 -8.21 1.52
C ALA A 268 -20.21 -9.11 2.39
N SER A 269 -19.72 -10.27 2.84
CA SER A 269 -20.45 -11.19 3.72
C SER A 269 -20.19 -10.95 5.20
N ALA A 270 -19.36 -9.97 5.59
CA ALA A 270 -19.08 -9.64 6.98
C ALA A 270 -20.06 -8.62 7.57
N ASP A 271 -20.17 -8.58 8.90
CA ASP A 271 -20.90 -7.54 9.63
C ASP A 271 -20.01 -6.37 10.03
N VAL A 272 -18.78 -6.66 10.43
CA VAL A 272 -17.76 -5.67 10.85
C VAL A 272 -16.37 -6.14 10.44
N PHE A 273 -15.59 -5.24 9.89
CA PHE A 273 -14.16 -5.45 9.63
C PHE A 273 -13.34 -4.97 10.82
N VAL A 274 -12.46 -5.81 11.36
CA VAL A 274 -11.62 -5.49 12.52
C VAL A 274 -10.15 -5.35 12.12
N PHE A 275 -9.53 -4.21 12.46
CA PHE A 275 -8.20 -3.87 11.98
C PHE A 275 -7.31 -3.28 13.08
N PRO A 276 -6.64 -4.13 13.89
CA PRO A 276 -5.82 -3.70 15.04
C PRO A 276 -4.45 -3.14 14.65
N SER A 277 -4.05 -3.22 13.37
CA SER A 277 -2.72 -2.83 12.89
C SER A 277 -2.38 -1.38 13.23
N THR A 278 -1.18 -1.15 13.75
CA THR A 278 -0.68 0.19 14.10
C THR A 278 0.37 0.73 13.11
N THR A 279 0.78 -0.06 12.12
CA THR A 279 1.88 0.26 11.18
C THR A 279 1.45 0.57 9.75
N GLU A 280 0.17 0.77 9.53
CA GLU A 280 -0.32 1.03 8.19
C GLU A 280 0.04 2.42 7.70
N THR A 281 0.46 2.51 6.45
CA THR A 281 0.64 3.79 5.77
C THR A 281 -0.65 4.29 5.12
N LEU A 282 -1.46 3.37 4.60
CA LEU A 282 -2.75 3.67 3.98
C LEU A 282 -3.87 2.72 4.43
N GLY A 283 -3.60 1.42 4.58
CA GLY A 283 -4.59 0.42 4.99
C GLY A 283 -5.61 0.11 3.89
N LEU A 284 -5.16 -0.28 2.70
CA LEU A 284 -6.03 -0.60 1.55
C LEU A 284 -7.16 -1.56 1.89
N VAL A 285 -6.91 -2.56 2.74
CA VAL A 285 -7.93 -3.53 3.19
C VAL A 285 -9.10 -2.88 3.93
N ALA A 286 -8.89 -1.76 4.60
CA ALA A 286 -9.98 -0.99 5.22
C ALA A 286 -10.81 -0.25 4.16
N LEU A 287 -10.17 0.26 3.09
CA LEU A 287 -10.87 0.87 1.97
C LEU A 287 -11.71 -0.16 1.21
N GLU A 288 -11.16 -1.37 0.99
CA GLU A 288 -11.85 -2.50 0.37
C GLU A 288 -13.08 -2.93 1.18
N SER A 289 -12.96 -2.96 2.51
CA SER A 289 -14.08 -3.23 3.42
C SER A 289 -15.18 -2.17 3.30
N MET A 290 -14.83 -0.88 3.38
CA MET A 290 -15.79 0.22 3.25
C MET A 290 -16.46 0.22 1.87
N ALA A 291 -15.71 -0.03 0.79
CA ALA A 291 -16.27 -0.16 -0.56
C ALA A 291 -17.25 -1.34 -0.66
N SER A 292 -17.01 -2.42 0.09
CA SER A 292 -17.91 -3.58 0.19
C SER A 292 -19.12 -3.35 1.10
N GLY A 293 -19.32 -2.13 1.63
CA GLY A 293 -20.42 -1.78 2.51
C GLY A 293 -20.28 -2.37 3.92
N VAL A 294 -19.07 -2.61 4.38
CA VAL A 294 -18.78 -3.19 5.71
C VAL A 294 -18.03 -2.17 6.56
N PRO A 295 -18.61 -1.73 7.69
CA PRO A 295 -17.98 -0.74 8.56
C PRO A 295 -16.73 -1.29 9.24
N VAL A 296 -15.77 -0.41 9.49
CA VAL A 296 -14.45 -0.74 10.01
C VAL A 296 -14.34 -0.38 11.49
N VAL A 297 -13.80 -1.27 12.32
CA VAL A 297 -13.27 -0.92 13.64
C VAL A 297 -11.75 -1.07 13.60
N ALA A 298 -11.01 0.03 13.76
CA ALA A 298 -9.59 0.06 13.55
C ALA A 298 -8.81 0.84 14.60
N ALA A 299 -7.54 0.51 14.79
CA ALA A 299 -6.64 1.25 15.69
C ALA A 299 -6.36 2.66 15.16
N ARG A 300 -6.42 3.67 16.02
CA ARG A 300 -6.13 5.09 15.73
C ARG A 300 -4.62 5.31 15.62
N ALA A 301 -4.00 4.71 14.60
CA ALA A 301 -2.55 4.77 14.41
C ALA A 301 -2.14 4.83 12.94
N GLY A 302 -0.94 5.35 12.67
CA GLY A 302 -0.38 5.43 11.33
C GLY A 302 -1.27 6.18 10.34
N GLY A 303 -1.48 5.62 9.17
CA GLY A 303 -2.35 6.15 8.12
C GLY A 303 -3.84 5.83 8.29
N ILE A 304 -4.23 5.02 9.28
CA ILE A 304 -5.61 4.55 9.46
C ILE A 304 -6.60 5.69 9.69
N PRO A 305 -6.35 6.71 10.55
CA PRO A 305 -7.28 7.83 10.71
C PRO A 305 -7.52 8.63 9.43
N PHE A 306 -6.58 8.57 8.48
CA PHE A 306 -6.76 9.16 7.16
C PHE A 306 -7.56 8.23 6.22
N ALA A 307 -7.40 6.93 6.36
CA ALA A 307 -8.10 5.92 5.54
C ALA A 307 -9.55 5.73 5.97
N VAL A 308 -9.81 5.68 7.27
CA VAL A 308 -11.12 5.43 7.88
C VAL A 308 -11.58 6.70 8.60
N PRO A 309 -12.45 7.52 7.98
CA PRO A 309 -13.02 8.67 8.65
C PRO A 309 -13.90 8.22 9.82
N ASP A 310 -13.49 8.60 11.05
CA ASP A 310 -14.14 8.22 12.31
C ASP A 310 -15.60 8.70 12.35
N GLY A 311 -16.53 7.82 12.62
CA GLY A 311 -17.96 8.11 12.62
C GLY A 311 -18.61 8.21 11.24
N VAL A 312 -17.87 7.96 10.13
CA VAL A 312 -18.39 7.96 8.75
C VAL A 312 -18.30 6.58 8.12
N GLY A 313 -17.11 5.99 8.02
CA GLY A 313 -16.89 4.66 7.45
C GLY A 313 -16.54 3.60 8.49
N GLY A 314 -16.39 3.99 9.74
CA GLY A 314 -16.02 3.10 10.83
C GLY A 314 -15.85 3.84 12.15
N LEU A 315 -15.34 3.13 13.15
CA LEU A 315 -15.00 3.64 14.47
C LEU A 315 -13.52 3.39 14.76
N LEU A 316 -12.84 4.38 15.30
CA LEU A 316 -11.44 4.26 15.69
C LEU A 316 -11.32 3.99 17.20
N CYS A 317 -10.40 3.12 17.56
CA CYS A 317 -10.09 2.76 18.94
C CYS A 317 -8.63 3.05 19.30
N GLU A 318 -8.31 3.06 20.59
CA GLU A 318 -6.96 3.23 21.10
C GLU A 318 -6.06 2.06 20.62
N PRO A 319 -4.84 2.37 20.13
CA PRO A 319 -3.87 1.36 19.72
C PRO A 319 -3.56 0.34 20.84
N HIS A 320 -3.37 -0.93 20.47
CA HIS A 320 -3.05 -2.03 21.37
C HIS A 320 -4.10 -2.30 22.48
N SER A 321 -5.27 -1.68 22.43
CA SER A 321 -6.34 -1.86 23.41
C SER A 321 -7.42 -2.82 22.90
N SER A 322 -7.37 -4.07 23.39
CA SER A 322 -8.45 -5.04 23.12
C SER A 322 -9.77 -4.63 23.78
N GLU A 323 -9.73 -3.85 24.85
CA GLU A 323 -10.91 -3.36 25.58
C GLU A 323 -11.65 -2.31 24.77
N ASP A 324 -10.95 -1.28 24.29
CA ASP A 324 -11.57 -0.23 23.51
C ASP A 324 -12.05 -0.75 22.16
N MET A 325 -11.25 -1.58 21.48
CA MET A 325 -11.68 -2.22 20.23
C MET A 325 -12.93 -3.08 20.45
N SER A 326 -13.02 -3.85 21.56
CA SER A 326 -14.22 -4.61 21.92
C SER A 326 -15.43 -3.71 22.15
N ALA A 327 -15.24 -2.57 22.81
CA ALA A 327 -16.33 -1.61 23.04
C ALA A 327 -16.91 -1.09 21.72
N GLN A 328 -16.04 -0.70 20.75
CA GLN A 328 -16.49 -0.22 19.43
C GLN A 328 -17.13 -1.35 18.60
N VAL A 329 -16.58 -2.57 18.62
CA VAL A 329 -17.18 -3.73 17.97
C VAL A 329 -18.55 -4.02 18.53
N ASN A 330 -18.69 -4.11 19.87
CA ASN A 330 -19.97 -4.42 20.54
C ASN A 330 -21.01 -3.34 20.27
N ARG A 331 -20.61 -2.07 20.18
CA ARG A 331 -21.48 -0.97 19.77
C ARG A 331 -22.07 -1.20 18.37
N LEU A 332 -21.25 -1.62 17.39
CA LEU A 332 -21.74 -1.92 16.04
C LEU A 332 -22.59 -3.19 15.99
N LEU A 333 -22.27 -4.21 16.78
CA LEU A 333 -23.05 -5.45 16.81
C LEU A 333 -24.41 -5.26 17.48
N SER A 334 -24.55 -4.34 18.43
CA SER A 334 -25.80 -4.08 19.16
C SER A 334 -26.68 -2.99 18.53
N ASP A 335 -26.12 -2.09 17.71
CA ASP A 335 -26.83 -0.98 17.07
C ASP A 335 -26.79 -1.13 15.53
N GLU A 336 -27.86 -1.75 14.99
CA GLU A 336 -28.01 -1.97 13.56
C GLU A 336 -28.14 -0.66 12.76
N SER A 337 -28.77 0.35 13.34
CA SER A 337 -28.90 1.67 12.71
C SER A 337 -27.54 2.34 12.52
N LEU A 338 -26.71 2.34 13.58
CA LEU A 338 -25.36 2.85 13.51
C LEU A 338 -24.51 2.06 12.51
N ARG A 339 -24.57 0.72 12.58
CA ARG A 339 -23.83 -0.16 11.66
C ARG A 339 -24.18 0.13 10.20
N SER A 340 -25.46 0.23 9.89
CA SER A 340 -25.97 0.53 8.54
C SER A 340 -25.57 1.94 8.08
N ALA A 341 -25.63 2.93 8.98
CA ALA A 341 -25.23 4.31 8.68
C ALA A 341 -23.72 4.40 8.33
N LEU A 342 -22.85 3.72 9.10
CA LEU A 342 -21.43 3.70 8.85
C LEU A 342 -21.08 2.89 7.57
N ALA A 343 -21.79 1.80 7.30
CA ALA A 343 -21.65 1.06 6.05
C ALA A 343 -21.94 1.93 4.83
N ALA A 344 -23.09 2.63 4.84
CA ALA A 344 -23.48 3.54 3.75
C ALA A 344 -22.53 4.75 3.64
N GLY A 345 -22.11 5.34 4.76
CA GLY A 345 -21.15 6.44 4.79
C GLY A 345 -19.78 6.05 4.23
N GLY A 346 -19.27 4.88 4.63
CA GLY A 346 -18.03 4.34 4.13
C GLY A 346 -18.06 4.06 2.63
N GLN A 347 -19.15 3.46 2.14
CA GLN A 347 -19.32 3.21 0.71
C GLN A 347 -19.36 4.51 -0.11
N ALA A 348 -20.15 5.49 0.31
CA ALA A 348 -20.24 6.80 -0.35
C ALA A 348 -18.90 7.54 -0.40
N GLU A 349 -18.11 7.42 0.66
CA GLU A 349 -16.73 7.96 0.70
C GLU A 349 -15.83 7.25 -0.32
N MET A 350 -15.92 5.93 -0.44
CA MET A 350 -15.08 5.16 -1.38
C MET A 350 -15.45 5.39 -2.85
N GLU A 351 -16.68 5.71 -3.17
CA GLU A 351 -17.09 6.08 -4.54
C GLU A 351 -16.33 7.29 -5.10
N GLN A 352 -15.85 8.19 -4.22
CA GLN A 352 -15.07 9.36 -4.59
C GLN A 352 -13.57 9.04 -4.81
N HIS A 353 -13.12 7.83 -4.47
CA HIS A 353 -11.71 7.43 -4.48
C HIS A 353 -11.43 6.33 -5.51
N SER A 354 -11.57 6.66 -6.81
CA SER A 354 -11.28 5.69 -7.88
C SER A 354 -9.79 5.58 -8.19
N TRP A 355 -9.37 4.41 -8.65
CA TRP A 355 -8.02 4.18 -9.19
C TRP A 355 -7.70 5.14 -10.34
N ARG A 356 -8.69 5.46 -11.18
CA ARG A 356 -8.52 6.40 -12.30
C ARG A 356 -8.13 7.79 -11.80
N ALA A 357 -8.88 8.36 -10.85
CA ALA A 357 -8.59 9.68 -10.30
C ALA A 357 -7.22 9.73 -9.60
N ALA A 358 -6.86 8.69 -8.83
CA ALA A 358 -5.55 8.61 -8.20
C ALA A 358 -4.40 8.48 -9.21
N THR A 359 -4.63 7.83 -10.36
CA THR A 359 -3.63 7.73 -11.43
C THR A 359 -3.53 9.02 -12.24
N GLU A 360 -4.64 9.72 -12.47
CA GLU A 360 -4.64 11.06 -13.06
C GLU A 360 -3.80 12.03 -12.22
N LYS A 361 -3.98 12.02 -10.90
CA LYS A 361 -3.15 12.81 -9.97
C LYS A 361 -1.66 12.44 -10.04
N LEU A 362 -1.35 11.16 -10.20
CA LEU A 362 0.04 10.72 -10.41
C LEU A 362 0.60 11.26 -11.72
N VAL A 363 -0.18 11.27 -12.79
CA VAL A 363 0.22 11.82 -14.10
C VAL A 363 0.49 13.33 -14.00
N GLU A 364 -0.37 14.09 -13.31
CA GLU A 364 -0.12 15.51 -13.01
C GLU A 364 1.19 15.70 -12.24
N SER A 365 1.47 14.80 -11.29
CA SER A 365 2.72 14.85 -10.50
C SER A 365 3.95 14.51 -11.37
N TYR A 366 3.82 13.64 -12.36
CA TYR A 366 4.87 13.41 -13.35
C TYR A 366 5.13 14.67 -14.21
N GLU A 367 4.08 15.34 -14.66
CA GLU A 367 4.19 16.57 -15.44
C GLU A 367 4.86 17.68 -14.62
N LEU A 368 4.47 17.84 -13.37
CA LEU A 368 5.09 18.78 -12.44
C LEU A 368 6.57 18.46 -12.20
N ALA A 369 6.94 17.18 -12.06
CA ALA A 369 8.33 16.78 -11.88
C ALA A 369 9.17 17.08 -13.12
N ILE A 370 8.61 16.85 -14.32
CA ILE A 370 9.24 17.20 -15.60
C ILE A 370 9.42 18.73 -15.72
N GLU A 371 8.39 19.50 -15.40
CA GLU A 371 8.46 20.96 -15.43
C GLU A 371 9.52 21.51 -14.47
N ARG A 372 9.54 21.07 -13.21
CA ARG A 372 10.52 21.48 -12.21
C ARG A 372 11.95 21.15 -12.64
N HIS A 373 12.16 19.94 -13.18
CA HIS A 373 13.48 19.51 -13.63
C HIS A 373 14.05 20.43 -14.70
N TRP A 374 13.24 20.83 -15.70
CA TRP A 374 13.68 21.65 -16.81
C TRP A 374 13.69 23.15 -16.51
N SER A 375 12.86 23.66 -15.59
CA SER A 375 12.91 25.06 -15.14
C SER A 375 14.15 25.37 -14.32
N ASP A 376 14.61 24.43 -13.49
CA ASP A 376 15.79 24.57 -12.67
C ASP A 376 17.08 24.07 -13.36
N TYR A 377 16.96 23.58 -14.60
CA TYR A 377 18.07 22.98 -15.31
C TYR A 377 19.14 23.99 -15.70
N VAL A 378 20.30 23.87 -15.05
CA VAL A 378 21.54 24.56 -15.46
C VAL A 378 22.44 23.53 -16.16
N PRO A 379 22.59 23.62 -17.51
CA PRO A 379 23.38 22.63 -18.21
C PRO A 379 24.84 22.68 -17.75
N PRO A 380 25.51 21.53 -17.59
CA PRO A 380 26.92 21.48 -17.25
C PRO A 380 27.75 22.26 -18.26
N ARG A 381 28.74 23.02 -17.79
CA ARG A 381 29.56 23.91 -18.65
C ARG A 381 30.19 23.21 -19.87
N TRP A 382 30.47 21.90 -19.82
CA TRP A 382 31.00 21.13 -20.95
C TRP A 382 29.92 20.84 -22.03
N ARG A 383 28.61 20.69 -21.66
CA ARG A 383 27.52 20.52 -22.62
C ARG A 383 27.24 21.80 -23.43
N ILE A 384 27.45 22.96 -22.84
CA ILE A 384 27.27 24.26 -23.52
C ILE A 384 28.28 24.41 -24.67
N LYS A 385 29.48 23.82 -24.51
CA LYS A 385 30.55 23.89 -25.55
C LYS A 385 30.37 22.89 -26.70
N THR A 386 29.65 21.78 -26.50
CA THR A 386 29.61 20.65 -27.46
C THR A 386 28.34 20.55 -28.27
N PHE A 387 27.20 21.05 -27.81
CA PHE A 387 25.89 20.78 -28.42
C PHE A 387 24.98 21.99 -28.67
N GLY A 388 25.45 23.22 -28.48
CA GLY A 388 24.53 24.38 -28.64
C GLY A 388 23.36 24.35 -27.65
N ARG A 389 22.57 25.40 -27.62
CA ARG A 389 21.41 25.52 -26.70
C ARG A 389 20.46 24.31 -26.80
N PRO A 390 19.94 23.80 -25.65
CA PRO A 390 18.95 22.73 -25.66
C PRO A 390 17.74 23.10 -26.52
N MET A 391 17.17 22.11 -27.20
CA MET A 391 16.02 22.24 -28.07
C MET A 391 14.85 22.93 -27.36
N PRO A 392 14.06 23.75 -28.06
CA PRO A 392 12.89 24.41 -27.50
C PRO A 392 11.82 23.39 -27.12
N ARG A 393 11.03 23.76 -26.11
CA ARG A 393 9.89 23.06 -25.53
C ARG A 393 9.03 22.41 -26.62
N ALA A 394 8.71 21.12 -26.45
CA ALA A 394 7.59 20.53 -27.16
C ALA A 394 6.31 21.16 -26.60
N THR A 395 5.63 21.92 -27.43
CA THR A 395 4.24 22.39 -27.22
C THR A 395 3.28 21.21 -27.29
#